data_ce1226d645fd6d2be102fdc460f5880f
#
_entry.id   ce1226d645fd6d2be102fdc460f5880f
#
_cell.length_a   1.000
_cell.length_b   1.000
_cell.length_c   1.000
_cell.angle_alpha   90.00
_cell.angle_beta   90.00
_cell.angle_gamma   90.00
#
_symmetry.space_group_name_H-M   'P 1'
#
loop_
_entity.id
_entity.type
_entity.pdbx_description
1 polymer ?
#
loop_
_entity_poly.entity_id
_entity_poly.type
_entity_poly.pdbx_seq_one_letter_code
_entity_poly.pdbx_strand_id
1 'polypeptide(L)'
;MGASLNPRHAVYAGSFDPVTLGHVDIVQRGARIYEQVTIAVGMNPEKSPLFAAAERVSLLKAVFRDLPNVSVDCFQGLTVDFVQRCGASVMLRGIRT
;
A
#
# COMPACT_ATOMS: atom_id res chain seq x y z
N MET A 1 7.75 -8.44 -24.99
CA MET A 1 6.69 -9.13 -24.25
C MET A 1 6.42 -8.38 -22.96
N GLY A 2 5.24 -7.86 -22.79
CA GLY A 2 4.90 -7.19 -21.57
C GLY A 2 4.79 -8.16 -20.41
N ALA A 3 5.09 -7.68 -19.19
CA ALA A 3 4.89 -8.47 -18.00
C ALA A 3 3.39 -8.71 -17.80
N SER A 4 2.99 -9.94 -17.52
CA SER A 4 1.63 -10.25 -17.16
C SER A 4 1.32 -9.63 -15.81
N LEU A 5 0.16 -8.97 -15.70
CA LEU A 5 -0.28 -8.48 -14.41
C LEU A 5 -0.77 -9.64 -13.56
N ASN A 6 -0.40 -9.62 -12.29
CA ASN A 6 -0.79 -10.68 -11.37
C ASN A 6 -2.13 -10.33 -10.73
N PRO A 7 -3.22 -11.06 -11.04
CA PRO A 7 -4.53 -10.78 -10.44
C PRO A 7 -4.60 -11.11 -8.96
N ARG A 8 -3.58 -11.75 -8.41
CA ARG A 8 -3.51 -12.08 -6.98
C ARG A 8 -2.65 -11.11 -6.18
N HIS A 9 -2.14 -10.09 -6.84
CA HIS A 9 -1.35 -9.04 -6.21
C HIS A 9 -2.18 -7.76 -6.17
N ALA A 10 -2.47 -7.27 -4.99
CA ALA A 10 -3.21 -6.03 -4.77
C ALA A 10 -2.28 -4.96 -4.20
N VAL A 11 -2.51 -3.71 -4.59
CA VAL A 11 -1.80 -2.56 -4.06
C VAL A 11 -2.80 -1.66 -3.34
N TYR A 12 -2.45 -1.25 -2.14
CA TYR A 12 -3.23 -0.29 -1.37
C TYR A 12 -2.39 0.97 -1.21
N ALA A 13 -2.71 2.00 -1.96
CA ALA A 13 -1.96 3.25 -1.98
C ALA A 13 -2.62 4.31 -1.11
N GLY A 14 -1.80 5.10 -0.45
CA GLY A 14 -2.28 6.21 0.38
C GLY A 14 -1.13 6.93 1.03
N SER A 15 -1.43 7.97 1.80
CA SER A 15 -0.41 8.69 2.55
C SER A 15 -0.09 8.01 3.89
N PHE A 16 -1.08 7.38 4.51
CA PHE A 16 -0.92 6.68 5.80
C PHE A 16 -0.20 7.55 6.83
N ASP A 17 -0.71 8.74 7.05
CA ASP A 17 -0.05 9.74 7.87
C ASP A 17 -0.98 10.26 8.97
N PRO A 18 -1.20 9.46 10.02
CA PRO A 18 -0.74 8.10 10.25
C PRO A 18 -1.68 7.02 9.71
N VAL A 19 -1.30 5.76 9.88
CA VAL A 19 -2.17 4.62 9.62
C VAL A 19 -3.34 4.64 10.63
N THR A 20 -4.54 4.30 10.14
CA THR A 20 -5.76 4.26 10.97
C THR A 20 -6.31 2.85 11.05
N LEU A 21 -7.28 2.65 11.95
CA LEU A 21 -7.96 1.35 12.06
C LEU A 21 -8.68 0.97 10.77
N GLY A 22 -9.19 1.96 10.02
CA GLY A 22 -9.77 1.69 8.71
C GLY A 22 -8.75 1.13 7.73
N HIS A 23 -7.53 1.66 7.73
CA HIS A 23 -6.46 1.13 6.90
C HIS A 23 -6.11 -0.31 7.30
N VAL A 24 -6.03 -0.56 8.60
CA VAL A 24 -5.72 -1.90 9.12
C VAL A 24 -6.77 -2.91 8.66
N ASP A 25 -8.03 -2.55 8.75
CA ASP A 25 -9.13 -3.42 8.36
C ASP A 25 -9.05 -3.79 6.87
N ILE A 26 -8.81 -2.82 6.00
CA ILE A 26 -8.72 -3.05 4.57
C ILE A 26 -7.55 -3.99 4.25
N VAL A 27 -6.39 -3.76 4.86
CA VAL A 27 -5.21 -4.58 4.62
C VAL A 27 -5.43 -6.01 5.11
N GLN A 28 -6.03 -6.18 6.30
CA GLN A 28 -6.30 -7.51 6.83
C GLN A 28 -7.25 -8.30 5.93
N ARG A 29 -8.29 -7.64 5.42
CA ARG A 29 -9.23 -8.28 4.49
C ARG A 29 -8.55 -8.61 3.18
N GLY A 30 -7.76 -7.69 2.65
CA GLY A 30 -7.03 -7.91 1.40
C GLY A 30 -6.04 -9.06 1.53
N ALA A 31 -5.36 -9.17 2.66
CA ALA A 31 -4.39 -10.22 2.90
C ALA A 31 -5.03 -11.62 2.92
N ARG A 32 -6.32 -11.71 3.21
CA ARG A 32 -7.04 -12.99 3.17
C ARG A 32 -7.47 -13.37 1.77
N ILE A 33 -7.65 -12.38 0.90
CA ILE A 33 -8.19 -12.57 -0.46
C ILE A 33 -7.08 -12.73 -1.46
N TYR A 34 -6.01 -11.96 -1.32
CA TYR A 34 -4.92 -11.89 -2.30
C TYR A 34 -3.68 -12.58 -1.78
N GLU A 35 -2.91 -13.16 -2.69
CA GLU A 35 -1.65 -13.79 -2.32
C GLU A 35 -0.64 -12.78 -1.82
N GLN A 36 -0.69 -11.56 -2.35
CA GLN A 36 0.24 -10.50 -1.98
C GLN A 36 -0.49 -9.17 -1.93
N VAL A 37 -0.23 -8.41 -0.87
CA VAL A 37 -0.72 -7.04 -0.73
C VAL A 37 0.48 -6.14 -0.51
N THR A 38 0.63 -5.13 -1.35
CA THR A 38 1.66 -4.11 -1.18
C THR A 38 1.00 -2.82 -0.73
N ILE A 39 1.42 -2.33 0.42
CA ILE A 39 1.01 -1.02 0.90
C ILE A 39 1.97 -0.01 0.30
N ALA A 40 1.45 0.93 -0.47
CA ALA A 40 2.25 1.91 -1.18
C ALA A 40 2.06 3.28 -0.53
N VAL A 41 3.09 3.76 0.14
CA VAL A 41 3.08 5.05 0.82
C VAL A 41 3.43 6.13 -0.20
N GLY A 42 2.47 7.00 -0.49
CA GLY A 42 2.69 8.11 -1.40
C GLY A 42 3.51 9.20 -0.73
N MET A 43 4.53 9.67 -1.42
CA MET A 43 5.35 10.79 -0.98
C MET A 43 5.02 12.01 -1.82
N ASN A 44 4.67 13.11 -1.15
CA ASN A 44 4.39 14.36 -1.82
C ASN A 44 5.30 15.43 -1.21
N PRO A 45 6.36 15.84 -1.90
CA PRO A 45 7.30 16.81 -1.35
C PRO A 45 6.71 18.21 -1.13
N GLU A 46 5.57 18.49 -1.73
CA GLU A 46 4.91 19.79 -1.57
C GLU A 46 4.08 19.88 -0.30
N LYS A 47 3.80 18.75 0.34
CA LYS A 47 3.04 18.73 1.59
C LYS A 47 3.95 18.48 2.77
N SER A 48 3.57 19.06 3.91
CA SER A 48 4.26 18.82 5.16
C SER A 48 3.57 17.71 5.92
N PRO A 49 4.04 16.46 5.82
CA PRO A 49 3.39 15.35 6.50
C PRO A 49 3.65 15.39 8.00
N LEU A 50 2.76 14.75 8.77
CA LEU A 50 2.95 14.59 10.21
C LEU A 50 4.17 13.72 10.50
N PHE A 51 4.40 12.71 9.67
CA PHE A 51 5.52 11.79 9.82
C PHE A 51 6.30 11.72 8.53
N ALA A 52 7.61 11.58 8.63
CA ALA A 52 8.45 11.35 7.47
C ALA A 52 8.07 10.03 6.79
N ALA A 53 8.34 9.91 5.48
CA ALA A 53 8.02 8.70 4.74
C ALA A 53 8.64 7.45 5.38
N ALA A 54 9.88 7.54 5.83
CA ALA A 54 10.56 6.43 6.49
C ALA A 54 9.85 6.00 7.77
N GLU A 55 9.35 6.96 8.55
CA GLU A 55 8.61 6.68 9.77
C GLU A 55 7.28 6.01 9.45
N ARG A 56 6.58 6.48 8.44
CA ARG A 56 5.30 5.89 8.02
C ARG A 56 5.49 4.45 7.55
N VAL A 57 6.53 4.20 6.78
CA VAL A 57 6.85 2.85 6.33
C VAL A 57 7.18 1.94 7.52
N SER A 58 7.99 2.42 8.45
CA SER A 58 8.34 1.65 9.65
C SER A 58 7.13 1.30 10.49
N LEU A 59 6.21 2.26 10.68
CA LEU A 59 4.99 2.03 11.45
C LEU A 59 4.11 0.97 10.77
N LEU A 60 3.97 1.06 9.46
CA LEU A 60 3.16 0.09 8.71
C LEU A 60 3.76 -1.31 8.79
N LYS A 61 5.08 -1.42 8.66
CA LYS A 61 5.75 -2.70 8.80
C LYS A 61 5.53 -3.32 10.18
N ALA A 62 5.58 -2.50 11.22
CA ALA A 62 5.35 -2.97 12.58
C ALA A 62 3.90 -3.43 12.78
N VAL A 63 2.94 -2.67 12.25
CA VAL A 63 1.51 -2.98 12.40
C VAL A 63 1.15 -4.30 11.71
N PHE A 64 1.74 -4.55 10.55
CA PHE A 64 1.39 -5.72 9.72
C PHE A 64 2.44 -6.83 9.75
N ARG A 65 3.33 -6.83 10.73
CA ARG A 65 4.41 -7.81 10.81
C ARG A 65 3.92 -9.26 10.87
N ASP A 66 2.70 -9.48 11.36
CA ASP A 66 2.14 -10.83 11.48
C ASP A 66 1.48 -11.31 10.19
N LEU A 67 1.46 -10.49 9.15
CA LEU A 67 0.89 -10.83 7.84
C LEU A 67 2.03 -11.01 6.84
N PRO A 68 2.47 -12.26 6.60
CA PRO A 68 3.67 -12.50 5.78
C PRO A 68 3.51 -12.13 4.31
N ASN A 69 2.27 -12.03 3.82
CA ASN A 69 2.00 -11.65 2.44
C ASN A 69 1.77 -10.15 2.25
N VAL A 70 2.01 -9.35 3.29
CA VAL A 70 1.91 -7.89 3.21
C VAL A 70 3.30 -7.30 3.17
N SER A 71 3.54 -6.43 2.19
CA SER A 71 4.78 -5.68 2.06
C SER A 71 4.47 -4.19 2.06
N VAL A 72 5.46 -3.37 2.38
CA VAL A 72 5.32 -1.92 2.44
C VAL A 72 6.40 -1.27 1.61
N ASP A 73 6.02 -0.33 0.77
CA ASP A 73 6.95 0.42 -0.05
C ASP A 73 6.48 1.88 -0.13
N CYS A 74 7.31 2.73 -0.68
CA CYS A 74 6.94 4.12 -0.89
C CYS A 74 7.20 4.49 -2.35
N PHE A 75 6.52 5.54 -2.82
CA PHE A 75 6.64 5.96 -4.21
C PHE A 75 6.40 7.45 -4.34
N GLN A 76 6.95 8.03 -5.42
CA GLN A 76 6.63 9.37 -5.89
C GLN A 76 6.01 9.27 -7.27
N GLY A 77 5.19 10.25 -7.61
CA GLY A 77 4.57 10.31 -8.92
C GLY A 77 3.22 9.63 -8.97
N LEU A 78 2.88 9.10 -10.13
CA LEU A 78 1.54 8.55 -10.34
C LEU A 78 1.40 7.17 -9.71
N THR A 79 0.30 6.98 -9.01
CA THR A 79 -0.04 5.69 -8.38
C THR A 79 -0.11 4.58 -9.44
N VAL A 80 -0.70 4.87 -10.57
CA VAL A 80 -0.87 3.91 -11.67
C VAL A 80 0.49 3.38 -12.15
N ASP A 81 1.49 4.26 -12.22
CA ASP A 81 2.84 3.85 -12.63
C ASP A 81 3.46 2.90 -11.60
N PHE A 82 3.28 3.19 -10.34
CA PHE A 82 3.77 2.32 -9.27
C PHE A 82 3.10 0.95 -9.33
N VAL A 83 1.78 0.92 -9.49
CA VAL A 83 1.00 -0.33 -9.57
C VAL A 83 1.51 -1.18 -10.73
N GLN A 84 1.75 -0.57 -11.89
CA GLN A 84 2.27 -1.29 -13.05
C GLN A 84 3.67 -1.85 -12.81
N ARG A 85 4.53 -1.10 -12.15
CA ARG A 85 5.88 -1.56 -11.81
C ARG A 85 5.85 -2.75 -10.86
N CYS A 86 4.86 -2.81 -9.97
CA CYS A 86 4.68 -3.95 -9.08
C CYS A 86 4.15 -5.19 -9.77
N GLY A 87 3.62 -5.04 -10.98
CA GLY A 87 2.95 -6.14 -11.67
C GLY A 87 1.58 -6.47 -11.08
N ALA A 88 1.04 -5.59 -10.26
CA ALA A 88 -0.27 -5.80 -9.66
C ALA A 88 -1.38 -5.39 -10.62
N SER A 89 -2.50 -6.09 -10.57
CA SER A 89 -3.66 -5.74 -11.40
C SER A 89 -4.85 -5.27 -10.57
N VAL A 90 -4.71 -5.24 -9.24
CA VAL A 90 -5.78 -4.87 -8.34
C VAL A 90 -5.34 -3.70 -7.46
N MET A 91 -6.21 -2.70 -7.32
CA MET A 91 -6.01 -1.61 -6.38
C MET A 91 -7.09 -1.69 -5.32
N LEU A 92 -6.68 -1.73 -4.07
CA LEU A 92 -7.61 -1.67 -2.95
C LEU A 92 -7.95 -0.21 -2.65
N ARG A 93 -9.18 0.02 -2.26
CA ARG A 93 -9.64 1.34 -1.86
C ARG A 93 -10.47 1.24 -0.60
N GLY A 94 -10.26 2.20 0.29
CA GLY A 94 -11.16 2.39 1.42
C GLY A 94 -12.34 3.24 0.97
N ILE A 95 -13.53 2.79 1.31
CA ILE A 95 -14.73 3.58 1.05
C ILE A 95 -15.11 4.25 2.35
N ARG A 96 -15.18 5.57 2.31
CA ARG A 96 -15.70 6.32 3.43
C ARG A 96 -17.17 6.58 3.20
N THR A 97 -17.92 6.26 4.19
CA THR A 97 -19.34 6.60 4.22
C THR A 97 -19.58 7.66 5.25
#